data_5fa9bcabb06ed2108ae45fb5fe02540e
#
_entry.id   5fa9bcabb06ed2108ae45fb5fe02540e
#
_cell.length_a   1.000
_cell.length_b   1.000
_cell.length_c   1.000
_cell.angle_alpha   90.00
_cell.angle_beta   90.00
_cell.angle_gamma   90.00
#
_symmetry.space_group_name_H-M   'P 1'
#
loop_
_entity.id
_entity.type
_entity.pdbx_description
1 polymer ?
#
loop_
_entity_poly.entity_id
_entity_poly.type
_entity_poly.pdbx_seq_one_letter_code
_entity_poly.pdbx_strand_id
1 'polypeptide(L)'
;MRVRGIQRNWQHLWRWGTIILGMIMICSTTENLWVTVYYGVPVWKDAETTLFCASDAKAYEPEMHNVWATHACVPTDPNPQEIHLANVTEEFNMWKNSMVEQMHTDIISLWDQSLKPCVKLTPLCVTLNCTDAKVNSTTTNSRVDREIKNCSYNMTTELRDKKQKVYSLFYRLDVVPINDXSMPINDXSXEYRLINCNTSAITQACPKVSFQPIPIHYCAPAGFAILKCNDKNFNGTGPCNNVSTVQCTHGIKPVVSTQLLLNGSLAENEIQIRSEDISNNAKTIIVQFTTPVXINCTRPYNNXRKSXRIGPGQAFYATGDXIGDIRKAHCDVNRTAWNETLKQVXXQLRKHYGNK
;
A
#
# COMPACT_ATOMS: atom_id res chain seq x y z
N MET A 1 42.94 2.62 23.64
CA MET A 1 43.45 3.96 23.33
C MET A 1 43.94 4.61 24.62
N ARG A 2 45.26 4.72 24.79
CA ARG A 2 45.80 5.40 25.95
C ARG A 2 45.63 6.91 25.73
N VAL A 3 44.82 7.54 26.59
CA VAL A 3 44.61 8.99 26.49
C VAL A 3 45.86 9.68 27.08
N ARG A 4 46.93 9.70 26.31
CA ARG A 4 48.17 10.39 26.74
C ARG A 4 48.03 11.90 26.84
N GLY A 5 47.03 12.49 26.19
CA GLY A 5 46.79 13.93 26.21
C GLY A 5 46.24 14.47 27.51
N ILE A 6 45.55 13.65 28.28
CA ILE A 6 44.91 14.06 29.51
C ILE A 6 45.96 14.18 30.63
N GLN A 7 47.04 13.38 30.58
CA GLN A 7 48.08 13.42 31.60
C GLN A 7 48.93 14.70 31.58
N ARG A 8 49.04 15.35 30.42
CA ARG A 8 49.83 16.58 30.31
C ARG A 8 49.14 17.83 30.88
N ASN A 9 47.83 17.82 30.93
CA ASN A 9 47.07 19.01 31.38
C ASN A 9 46.61 18.93 32.83
N TRP A 10 47.03 17.90 33.54
CA TRP A 10 46.57 17.67 34.91
C TRP A 10 47.04 18.79 35.85
N GLN A 11 48.24 19.34 35.62
CA GLN A 11 48.78 20.36 36.48
C GLN A 11 48.06 21.70 36.38
N HIS A 12 47.33 21.93 35.29
CA HIS A 12 46.59 23.18 35.10
C HIS A 12 45.09 23.08 35.47
N LEU A 13 44.61 21.90 35.84
CA LEU A 13 43.18 21.66 36.02
C LEU A 13 42.80 21.37 37.47
N TRP A 14 43.68 21.69 38.42
CA TRP A 14 43.38 21.48 39.83
C TRP A 14 42.14 22.21 40.34
N ARG A 15 41.71 23.24 39.65
CA ARG A 15 40.49 24.00 39.99
C ARG A 15 39.21 23.26 39.57
N TRP A 16 39.30 22.19 38.78
CA TRP A 16 38.16 21.44 38.30
C TRP A 16 38.20 19.97 38.75
N GLY A 17 38.82 19.75 39.90
CA GLY A 17 39.19 18.41 40.37
C GLY A 17 38.05 17.40 40.46
N THR A 18 36.88 17.85 40.86
CA THR A 18 35.73 16.92 41.02
C THR A 18 35.18 16.43 39.69
N ILE A 19 35.16 17.30 38.67
CA ILE A 19 34.63 16.91 37.32
C ILE A 19 35.64 15.99 36.64
N ILE A 20 36.94 16.28 36.78
CA ILE A 20 38.01 15.48 36.19
C ILE A 20 38.11 14.09 36.83
N LEU A 21 37.98 14.03 38.17
CA LEU A 21 37.97 12.77 38.89
C LEU A 21 36.77 11.90 38.47
N GLY A 22 35.60 12.53 38.26
CA GLY A 22 34.44 11.84 37.77
C GLY A 22 34.63 11.24 36.36
N MET A 23 35.21 12.03 35.46
CA MET A 23 35.53 11.58 34.10
C MET A 23 36.59 10.47 34.10
N ILE A 24 37.57 10.57 34.98
CA ILE A 24 38.62 9.54 35.09
C ILE A 24 38.04 8.24 35.65
N MET A 25 37.14 8.36 36.63
CA MET A 25 36.48 7.17 37.17
C MET A 25 35.60 6.49 36.11
N ILE A 26 34.94 7.28 35.26
CA ILE A 26 34.13 6.74 34.16
C ILE A 26 35.03 6.03 33.11
N CYS A 27 36.21 6.62 32.85
CA CYS A 27 37.17 6.03 31.92
C CYS A 27 37.93 4.82 32.50
N SER A 28 38.11 4.78 33.84
CA SER A 28 38.83 3.66 34.44
C SER A 28 37.97 2.43 34.74
N THR A 29 36.66 2.53 34.59
CA THR A 29 35.78 1.39 34.81
C THR A 29 35.61 0.50 33.54
N THR A 30 36.20 0.87 32.42
CA THR A 30 36.22 0.02 31.24
C THR A 30 37.46 -0.85 31.23
N GLU A 31 37.47 -1.84 32.13
CA GLU A 31 38.59 -2.76 32.19
C GLU A 31 38.66 -3.76 31.03
N ASN A 32 37.54 -3.95 30.36
CA ASN A 32 37.47 -4.89 29.26
C ASN A 32 37.16 -4.16 27.94
N LEU A 33 38.23 -3.87 27.20
CA LEU A 33 38.14 -3.33 25.84
C LEU A 33 37.89 -4.40 24.79
N TRP A 34 37.82 -5.65 25.21
CA TRP A 34 37.67 -6.79 24.32
C TRP A 34 36.34 -7.47 24.56
N VAL A 35 35.63 -7.74 23.47
CA VAL A 35 34.35 -8.45 23.50
C VAL A 35 34.55 -9.74 22.71
N THR A 36 34.17 -10.85 23.32
CA THR A 36 34.20 -12.15 22.63
C THR A 36 32.91 -12.24 21.80
N VAL A 37 33.09 -12.46 20.51
CA VAL A 37 31.98 -12.61 19.58
C VAL A 37 31.94 -14.05 19.11
N TYR A 38 30.79 -14.71 19.32
CA TYR A 38 30.54 -16.05 18.81
C TYR A 38 29.67 -15.95 17.57
N TYR A 39 30.05 -16.65 16.52
CA TYR A 39 29.30 -16.68 15.27
C TYR A 39 28.48 -17.97 15.19
N GLY A 40 27.30 -17.87 14.58
CA GLY A 40 26.44 -19.03 14.34
C GLY A 40 25.67 -19.51 15.56
N VAL A 41 25.61 -18.73 16.63
CA VAL A 41 24.79 -19.05 17.81
C VAL A 41 23.45 -18.33 17.70
N PRO A 42 22.35 -18.96 18.17
CA PRO A 42 21.01 -18.33 18.08
C PRO A 42 20.79 -17.35 19.24
N VAL A 43 21.54 -16.27 19.23
CA VAL A 43 21.46 -15.21 20.23
C VAL A 43 21.20 -13.89 19.49
N TRP A 44 20.16 -13.19 19.88
CA TRP A 44 19.76 -11.93 19.25
C TRP A 44 19.14 -10.99 20.25
N LYS A 45 18.94 -9.76 19.82
CA LYS A 45 18.27 -8.71 20.57
C LYS A 45 17.29 -8.03 19.63
N ASP A 46 16.15 -7.65 20.14
CA ASP A 46 15.16 -6.91 19.35
C ASP A 46 15.77 -5.59 18.88
N ALA A 47 15.52 -5.27 17.62
CA ALA A 47 16.04 -4.07 17.01
C ALA A 47 15.06 -3.57 15.95
N GLU A 48 15.10 -2.27 15.72
CA GLU A 48 14.40 -1.65 14.62
C GLU A 48 15.42 -1.21 13.58
N THR A 49 15.11 -1.49 12.32
CA THR A 49 15.98 -1.11 11.21
C THR A 49 15.13 -0.92 9.96
N THR A 50 15.69 -0.25 8.98
CA THR A 50 15.02 -0.09 7.69
C THR A 50 15.26 -1.34 6.85
N LEU A 51 14.17 -2.00 6.49
CA LEU A 51 14.22 -3.16 5.59
C LEU A 51 14.25 -2.67 4.14
N PHE A 52 14.84 -3.47 3.26
CA PHE A 52 14.79 -3.19 1.82
C PHE A 52 13.88 -4.19 1.13
N CYS A 53 13.45 -3.87 -0.08
CA CYS A 53 12.57 -4.76 -0.83
C CYS A 53 13.32 -5.51 -1.91
N ALA A 54 12.86 -6.73 -2.18
CA ALA A 54 13.30 -7.54 -3.31
C ALA A 54 12.08 -8.00 -4.11
N SER A 55 12.21 -8.09 -5.41
CA SER A 55 11.13 -8.55 -6.27
C SER A 55 11.69 -9.22 -7.52
N ASP A 56 10.83 -10.04 -8.15
CA ASP A 56 11.15 -10.73 -9.40
C ASP A 56 10.71 -9.91 -10.62
N ALA A 57 10.64 -8.60 -10.50
CA ALA A 57 10.28 -7.74 -11.62
C ALA A 57 11.34 -7.92 -12.73
N LYS A 58 11.02 -8.81 -13.65
CA LYS A 58 11.88 -9.03 -14.81
C LYS A 58 11.70 -7.89 -15.79
N ALA A 59 12.80 -7.35 -16.25
CA ALA A 59 12.82 -6.28 -17.24
C ALA A 59 12.47 -6.79 -18.64
N TYR A 60 11.61 -7.79 -18.74
CA TYR A 60 11.28 -8.44 -20.00
C TYR A 60 10.10 -7.78 -20.75
N GLU A 61 9.42 -6.84 -20.12
CA GLU A 61 8.40 -6.07 -20.78
C GLU A 61 8.82 -4.59 -20.74
N PRO A 62 9.57 -4.13 -21.74
CA PRO A 62 10.11 -2.77 -21.70
C PRO A 62 9.05 -1.67 -21.75
N GLU A 63 7.81 -2.03 -22.05
CA GLU A 63 6.71 -1.05 -22.14
C GLU A 63 5.85 -0.97 -20.87
N MET A 64 6.02 -1.89 -19.92
CA MET A 64 5.26 -1.86 -18.68
C MET A 64 6.19 -1.95 -17.47
N HIS A 65 6.34 -0.82 -16.77
CA HIS A 65 7.08 -0.77 -15.51
C HIS A 65 6.10 -0.88 -14.36
N ASN A 66 6.25 -1.91 -13.54
CA ASN A 66 5.40 -2.05 -12.35
C ASN A 66 5.83 -1.03 -11.29
N VAL A 67 4.85 -0.29 -10.76
CA VAL A 67 5.08 0.76 -9.77
C VAL A 67 5.81 0.23 -8.53
N TRP A 68 5.50 -1.01 -8.15
CA TRP A 68 5.98 -1.57 -6.88
C TRP A 68 7.45 -1.95 -6.91
N ALA A 69 8.03 -2.22 -8.08
CA ALA A 69 9.28 -2.96 -8.13
C ALA A 69 10.40 -2.36 -8.97
N THR A 70 10.11 -1.50 -9.93
CA THR A 70 11.05 -1.21 -11.01
C THR A 70 12.27 -0.39 -10.56
N HIS A 71 12.09 0.54 -9.61
CA HIS A 71 13.17 1.45 -9.22
C HIS A 71 13.60 1.33 -7.76
N ALA A 72 12.92 0.52 -6.97
CA ALA A 72 13.13 0.49 -5.53
C ALA A 72 13.56 -0.87 -4.99
N CYS A 73 13.31 -1.95 -5.71
CA CYS A 73 13.58 -3.30 -5.22
C CYS A 73 14.76 -3.94 -5.94
N VAL A 74 15.56 -4.67 -5.20
CA VAL A 74 16.63 -5.50 -5.77
C VAL A 74 16.05 -6.82 -6.26
N PRO A 75 16.76 -7.55 -7.14
CA PRO A 75 16.30 -8.88 -7.54
C PRO A 75 16.24 -9.84 -6.35
N THR A 76 15.31 -10.78 -6.38
CA THR A 76 15.20 -11.78 -5.33
C THR A 76 16.37 -12.76 -5.37
N ASP A 77 16.74 -13.28 -4.19
CA ASP A 77 17.75 -14.32 -4.07
C ASP A 77 17.21 -15.61 -4.70
N PRO A 78 17.94 -16.23 -5.65
CA PRO A 78 17.47 -17.50 -6.24
C PRO A 78 17.49 -18.66 -5.25
N ASN A 79 18.26 -18.57 -4.15
CA ASN A 79 18.36 -19.60 -3.13
C ASN A 79 18.05 -19.03 -1.75
N PRO A 80 16.78 -18.71 -1.46
CA PRO A 80 16.45 -18.14 -0.16
C PRO A 80 16.69 -19.16 0.95
N GLN A 81 17.45 -18.77 1.96
CA GLN A 81 17.76 -19.64 3.08
C GLN A 81 16.81 -19.39 4.24
N GLU A 82 16.37 -20.49 4.81
CA GLU A 82 15.57 -20.45 6.04
C GLU A 82 16.22 -21.44 7.02
N ILE A 83 16.59 -20.97 8.19
CA ILE A 83 17.27 -21.80 9.20
C ILE A 83 16.31 -21.99 10.35
N HIS A 84 15.93 -23.24 10.59
CA HIS A 84 15.10 -23.59 11.73
C HIS A 84 15.89 -23.42 13.02
N LEU A 85 15.30 -22.77 14.02
CA LEU A 85 15.93 -22.55 15.32
C LEU A 85 15.39 -23.57 16.31
N ALA A 86 16.17 -24.59 16.60
CA ALA A 86 15.75 -25.68 17.48
C ALA A 86 15.66 -25.19 18.93
N ASN A 87 14.59 -25.57 19.60
CA ASN A 87 14.34 -25.28 21.03
C ASN A 87 14.31 -23.77 21.35
N VAL A 88 13.81 -22.97 20.41
CA VAL A 88 13.63 -21.53 20.60
C VAL A 88 12.15 -21.22 20.68
N THR A 89 11.78 -20.47 21.70
CA THR A 89 10.44 -19.88 21.84
C THR A 89 10.58 -18.37 21.79
N GLU A 90 9.81 -17.73 20.92
CA GLU A 90 9.88 -16.27 20.69
C GLU A 90 8.49 -15.67 20.77
N GLU A 91 8.39 -14.51 21.41
CA GLU A 91 7.14 -13.76 21.48
C GLU A 91 6.93 -12.97 20.19
N PHE A 92 5.73 -13.05 19.64
CA PHE A 92 5.33 -12.30 18.47
C PHE A 92 4.07 -11.49 18.75
N ASN A 93 3.93 -10.37 18.08
CA ASN A 93 2.71 -9.57 18.11
C ASN A 93 2.51 -8.90 16.76
N MET A 94 1.64 -9.46 15.92
CA MET A 94 1.40 -8.95 14.58
C MET A 94 0.80 -7.52 14.58
N TRP A 95 0.11 -7.16 15.67
CA TRP A 95 -0.58 -5.88 15.75
C TRP A 95 0.35 -4.72 16.13
N LYS A 96 1.55 -5.05 16.60
CA LYS A 96 2.58 -4.08 16.97
C LYS A 96 3.88 -4.30 16.21
N ASN A 97 3.80 -4.83 15.00
CA ASN A 97 4.96 -5.10 14.16
C ASN A 97 5.23 -3.89 13.27
N SER A 98 6.36 -3.23 13.48
CA SER A 98 6.74 -2.02 12.74
C SER A 98 7.00 -2.28 11.25
N MET A 99 7.17 -3.54 10.85
CA MET A 99 7.29 -3.90 9.42
C MET A 99 6.03 -3.49 8.64
N VAL A 100 4.86 -3.56 9.29
CA VAL A 100 3.59 -3.17 8.65
C VAL A 100 3.58 -1.68 8.36
N GLU A 101 3.99 -0.86 9.33
CA GLU A 101 4.07 0.59 9.15
C GLU A 101 5.09 0.98 8.09
N GLN A 102 6.23 0.29 8.07
CA GLN A 102 7.25 0.55 7.05
C GLN A 102 6.72 0.23 5.66
N MET A 103 6.04 -0.92 5.49
CA MET A 103 5.47 -1.28 4.19
C MET A 103 4.45 -0.24 3.74
N HIS A 104 3.59 0.23 4.64
CA HIS A 104 2.59 1.26 4.33
C HIS A 104 3.26 2.54 3.84
N THR A 105 4.29 3.00 4.55
CA THR A 105 5.05 4.20 4.17
C THR A 105 5.75 4.01 2.82
N ASP A 106 6.35 2.84 2.60
CA ASP A 106 7.06 2.54 1.35
C ASP A 106 6.10 2.54 0.16
N ILE A 107 4.90 1.98 0.33
CA ILE A 107 3.90 1.94 -0.75
C ILE A 107 3.48 3.37 -1.11
N ILE A 108 3.24 4.22 -0.11
CA ILE A 108 2.89 5.63 -0.36
C ILE A 108 4.03 6.34 -1.09
N SER A 109 5.26 6.14 -0.66
CA SER A 109 6.44 6.77 -1.28
C SER A 109 6.63 6.32 -2.73
N LEU A 110 6.48 5.03 -2.98
CA LEU A 110 6.60 4.48 -4.35
C LEU A 110 5.52 5.04 -5.26
N TRP A 111 4.30 5.17 -4.75
CA TRP A 111 3.19 5.78 -5.48
C TRP A 111 3.52 7.21 -5.88
N ASP A 112 3.97 8.01 -4.92
CA ASP A 112 4.33 9.41 -5.16
C ASP A 112 5.48 9.53 -6.18
N GLN A 113 6.50 8.68 -6.05
CA GLN A 113 7.65 8.68 -6.96
C GLN A 113 7.24 8.29 -8.38
N SER A 114 6.30 7.38 -8.52
CA SER A 114 5.82 6.95 -9.84
C SER A 114 5.07 8.05 -10.58
N LEU A 115 4.47 8.99 -9.84
CA LEU A 115 3.70 10.09 -10.42
C LEU A 115 4.55 11.30 -10.78
N LYS A 116 5.74 11.46 -10.20
CA LYS A 116 6.58 12.65 -10.43
C LYS A 116 6.88 12.93 -11.90
N PRO A 117 7.25 11.92 -12.72
CA PRO A 117 7.53 12.18 -14.14
C PRO A 117 6.27 12.24 -15.01
N CYS A 118 5.09 12.07 -14.44
CA CYS A 118 3.85 11.95 -15.20
C CYS A 118 3.19 13.32 -15.41
N VAL A 119 2.23 13.36 -16.34
CA VAL A 119 1.58 14.60 -16.76
C VAL A 119 0.74 15.18 -15.63
N LYS A 120 1.00 16.43 -15.28
CA LYS A 120 0.17 17.19 -14.33
C LYS A 120 -1.05 17.74 -15.04
N LEU A 121 -2.22 17.57 -14.45
CA LEU A 121 -3.48 17.97 -15.05
C LEU A 121 -3.95 19.37 -14.60
N THR A 122 -3.01 20.24 -14.21
CA THR A 122 -3.33 21.63 -13.88
C THR A 122 -4.10 22.34 -15.01
N PRO A 123 -3.77 22.11 -16.28
CA PRO A 123 -4.57 22.72 -17.38
C PRO A 123 -6.03 22.28 -17.41
N LEU A 124 -6.38 21.21 -16.71
CA LEU A 124 -7.78 20.74 -16.60
C LEU A 124 -8.59 21.53 -15.57
N CYS A 125 -7.95 22.38 -14.78
CA CYS A 125 -8.65 23.24 -13.83
C CYS A 125 -9.22 24.45 -14.53
N VAL A 126 -10.25 24.21 -15.32
CA VAL A 126 -10.99 25.19 -16.09
C VAL A 126 -12.48 24.97 -15.83
N THR A 127 -13.29 25.93 -16.20
CA THR A 127 -14.75 25.79 -16.14
C THR A 127 -15.17 24.68 -17.12
N LEU A 128 -15.88 23.70 -16.58
CA LEU A 128 -16.46 22.61 -17.36
C LEU A 128 -17.95 22.90 -17.54
N ASN A 129 -18.41 22.86 -18.78
CA ASN A 129 -19.82 22.98 -19.08
C ASN A 129 -20.40 21.59 -19.24
N CYS A 130 -21.14 21.13 -18.24
CA CYS A 130 -21.55 19.72 -18.13
C CYS A 130 -23.05 19.55 -18.24
N THR A 131 -23.43 18.49 -18.96
CA THR A 131 -24.81 17.99 -19.01
C THR A 131 -24.78 16.52 -18.59
N ASP A 132 -25.94 15.98 -18.26
CA ASP A 132 -26.05 14.54 -17.98
C ASP A 132 -25.78 13.76 -19.26
N ALA A 133 -24.93 12.74 -19.14
CA ALA A 133 -24.57 11.91 -20.28
C ALA A 133 -25.74 11.01 -20.64
N LYS A 134 -26.10 10.97 -21.92
CA LYS A 134 -27.11 10.06 -22.41
C LYS A 134 -26.46 8.67 -22.60
N VAL A 135 -26.75 7.76 -21.70
CA VAL A 135 -26.31 6.39 -21.82
C VAL A 135 -27.32 5.66 -22.70
N ASN A 136 -26.85 5.11 -23.79
CA ASN A 136 -27.69 4.32 -24.71
C ASN A 136 -28.08 3.00 -24.04
N SER A 137 -28.99 3.06 -23.09
CA SER A 137 -29.61 1.89 -22.52
C SER A 137 -31.08 1.83 -22.96
N THR A 138 -31.51 0.67 -23.30
CA THR A 138 -32.87 0.41 -23.75
C THR A 138 -33.92 0.53 -22.66
N THR A 139 -33.49 0.86 -21.45
CA THR A 139 -34.40 1.05 -20.30
C THR A 139 -34.29 2.47 -19.78
N THR A 140 -35.38 3.17 -19.92
CA THR A 140 -35.57 4.55 -19.44
C THR A 140 -35.59 4.59 -17.91
N ASN A 141 -34.40 4.64 -17.29
CA ASN A 141 -34.36 4.94 -15.86
C ASN A 141 -33.44 6.15 -15.65
N SER A 142 -34.07 7.25 -15.34
CA SER A 142 -33.48 8.60 -15.26
C SER A 142 -32.42 8.78 -14.15
N ARG A 143 -32.21 7.77 -13.28
CA ARG A 143 -31.23 7.90 -12.19
C ARG A 143 -29.78 7.68 -12.64
N VAL A 144 -29.57 6.82 -13.64
CA VAL A 144 -28.21 6.45 -14.09
C VAL A 144 -27.61 7.54 -14.96
N ASP A 145 -28.46 8.23 -15.71
CA ASP A 145 -28.03 9.34 -16.57
C ASP A 145 -27.38 10.48 -15.77
N ARG A 146 -27.64 10.54 -14.46
CA ARG A 146 -27.09 11.58 -13.59
C ARG A 146 -25.72 11.23 -12.99
N GLU A 147 -25.29 9.98 -13.08
CA GLU A 147 -24.01 9.56 -12.49
C GLU A 147 -22.80 9.87 -13.34
N ILE A 148 -23.00 10.06 -14.65
CA ILE A 148 -21.95 10.43 -15.59
C ILE A 148 -22.33 11.74 -16.24
N LYS A 149 -21.38 12.69 -16.21
CA LYS A 149 -21.52 13.98 -16.85
C LYS A 149 -20.72 14.02 -18.15
N ASN A 150 -21.34 14.58 -19.19
CA ASN A 150 -20.66 14.91 -20.45
C ASN A 150 -20.27 16.38 -20.37
N CYS A 151 -18.99 16.67 -20.31
CA CYS A 151 -18.48 18.01 -20.07
C CYS A 151 -17.69 18.50 -21.28
N SER A 152 -17.98 19.72 -21.72
CA SER A 152 -17.18 20.43 -22.70
C SER A 152 -16.34 21.49 -21.99
N TYR A 153 -15.14 21.70 -22.48
CA TYR A 153 -14.22 22.68 -21.90
C TYR A 153 -13.20 23.11 -22.93
N ASN A 154 -12.62 24.29 -22.67
CA ASN A 154 -11.59 24.84 -23.54
C ASN A 154 -10.21 24.44 -23.00
N MET A 155 -9.54 23.54 -23.70
CA MET A 155 -8.24 23.00 -23.33
C MET A 155 -7.13 23.71 -24.09
N THR A 156 -6.04 23.97 -23.42
CA THR A 156 -4.80 24.42 -24.07
C THR A 156 -4.32 23.36 -25.06
N THR A 157 -3.54 23.79 -26.03
CA THR A 157 -2.96 22.89 -27.02
C THR A 157 -1.43 22.91 -26.87
N GLU A 158 -0.76 22.40 -27.88
CA GLU A 158 0.70 22.47 -27.96
C GLU A 158 1.20 23.91 -28.02
N LEU A 159 0.35 24.80 -28.55
CA LEU A 159 0.66 26.23 -28.66
C LEU A 159 -0.11 26.97 -27.57
N ARG A 160 0.59 27.77 -26.77
CA ARG A 160 0.00 28.46 -25.61
C ARG A 160 -1.14 29.42 -25.95
N ASP A 161 -1.08 30.01 -27.17
CA ASP A 161 -2.08 30.95 -27.62
C ASP A 161 -3.30 30.30 -28.27
N LYS A 162 -3.26 29.00 -28.47
CA LYS A 162 -4.35 28.24 -29.09
C LYS A 162 -5.12 27.44 -28.06
N LYS A 163 -6.43 27.43 -28.20
CA LYS A 163 -7.32 26.59 -27.36
C LYS A 163 -8.20 25.75 -28.25
N GLN A 164 -8.54 24.60 -27.80
CA GLN A 164 -9.45 23.68 -28.48
C GLN A 164 -10.61 23.32 -27.56
N LYS A 165 -11.78 23.17 -28.15
CA LYS A 165 -12.94 22.71 -27.42
C LYS A 165 -12.92 21.18 -27.38
N VAL A 166 -12.96 20.62 -26.20
CA VAL A 166 -12.84 19.18 -25.95
C VAL A 166 -14.04 18.71 -25.15
N TYR A 167 -14.48 17.48 -25.39
CA TYR A 167 -15.55 16.83 -24.66
C TYR A 167 -14.97 15.61 -23.95
N SER A 168 -15.33 15.42 -22.68
CA SER A 168 -14.94 14.26 -21.89
C SER A 168 -16.07 13.85 -20.96
N LEU A 169 -16.12 12.57 -20.62
CA LEU A 169 -17.03 12.06 -19.60
C LEU A 169 -16.33 12.09 -18.26
N PHE A 170 -17.04 12.57 -17.24
CA PHE A 170 -16.59 12.53 -15.86
C PHE A 170 -17.64 11.89 -15.00
N TYR A 171 -17.23 11.19 -13.95
CA TYR A 171 -18.15 10.74 -12.92
C TYR A 171 -18.67 11.94 -12.15
N ARG A 172 -19.96 11.90 -11.78
CA ARG A 172 -20.60 12.97 -11.01
C ARG A 172 -19.84 13.29 -9.72
N LEU A 173 -19.23 12.27 -9.10
CA LEU A 173 -18.48 12.43 -7.86
C LEU A 173 -17.15 13.19 -8.03
N ASP A 174 -16.67 13.34 -9.24
CA ASP A 174 -15.40 14.00 -9.52
C ASP A 174 -15.54 15.48 -9.86
N VAL A 175 -16.79 15.97 -10.01
CA VAL A 175 -17.06 17.35 -10.38
C VAL A 175 -18.00 18.01 -9.37
N VAL A 176 -17.79 19.31 -9.15
CA VAL A 176 -18.65 20.10 -8.26
C VAL A 176 -19.14 21.35 -9.02
N PRO A 177 -20.40 21.78 -8.78
CA PRO A 177 -20.87 23.01 -9.41
C PRO A 177 -20.14 24.24 -8.87
N ILE A 178 -19.92 25.21 -9.73
CA ILE A 178 -19.20 26.45 -9.39
C ILE A 178 -20.16 27.46 -8.73
N ASN A 179 -21.44 27.53 -9.16
CA ASN A 179 -22.43 28.51 -8.70
C ASN A 179 -23.25 27.94 -7.56
N ASP A 180 -23.58 28.86 -6.63
CA ASP A 180 -24.38 28.53 -5.45
C ASP A 180 -25.72 27.91 -5.76
N UNK A 181 -26.03 27.26 -5.12
CA UNK A 181 -27.15 26.53 -5.23
C UNK A 181 -28.46 27.20 -5.05
N SER A 182 -28.44 28.34 -5.13
CA SER A 182 -29.68 29.12 -4.97
C SER A 182 -30.46 29.31 -6.28
N MET A 183 -29.93 28.88 -7.38
CA MET A 183 -30.68 28.94 -8.65
C MET A 183 -31.34 27.60 -8.95
N PRO A 184 -32.60 27.62 -9.45
CA PRO A 184 -33.28 26.39 -9.82
C PRO A 184 -32.48 25.69 -10.93
N ILE A 185 -32.24 24.42 -10.70
CA ILE A 185 -31.52 23.55 -11.62
C ILE A 185 -32.44 23.30 -12.83
N ASN A 186 -32.39 24.19 -13.77
CA ASN A 186 -32.91 23.88 -15.11
C ASN A 186 -31.83 23.03 -15.80
N ASP A 187 -32.26 21.94 -16.32
CA ASP A 187 -31.50 20.88 -17.00
C ASP A 187 -30.47 21.31 -18.06
N UNK A 188 -30.18 22.48 -18.07
CA UNK A 188 -29.15 22.95 -18.86
C UNK A 188 -27.83 22.67 -18.28
N SER A 189 -27.13 22.99 -18.91
CA SER A 189 -25.77 22.86 -18.56
C SER A 189 -25.29 23.74 -17.39
N UNK A 190 -24.62 23.19 -16.54
CA UNK A 190 -24.18 23.95 -15.50
C UNK A 190 -22.73 24.06 -15.59
N GLU A 191 -22.26 24.95 -14.92
CA GLU A 191 -20.83 25.13 -14.81
C GLU A 191 -20.29 24.34 -13.63
N TYR A 192 -19.29 23.53 -13.87
CA TYR A 192 -18.65 22.66 -12.91
C TYR A 192 -17.13 22.89 -12.95
N ARG A 193 -16.45 22.40 -11.92
CA ARG A 193 -15.00 22.23 -11.89
C ARG A 193 -14.67 20.86 -11.34
N LEU A 194 -13.46 20.40 -11.57
CA LEU A 194 -12.99 19.19 -10.92
C LEU A 194 -12.89 19.42 -9.40
N ILE A 195 -13.23 18.42 -8.63
CA ILE A 195 -13.40 18.56 -7.17
C ILE A 195 -12.12 19.02 -6.48
N ASN A 196 -10.94 18.61 -6.97
CA ASN A 196 -9.66 18.90 -6.31
C ASN A 196 -8.98 20.19 -6.80
N CYS A 197 -9.56 20.92 -7.73
CA CYS A 197 -8.90 22.08 -8.34
C CYS A 197 -8.68 23.24 -7.37
N ASN A 198 -9.42 23.30 -6.28
CA ASN A 198 -9.23 24.36 -5.28
C ASN A 198 -8.33 23.93 -4.11
N THR A 199 -7.85 22.69 -4.08
CA THR A 199 -7.08 22.18 -2.93
C THR A 199 -5.73 21.60 -3.32
N SER A 200 -5.63 20.92 -4.46
CA SER A 200 -4.42 20.18 -4.80
C SER A 200 -4.30 19.97 -6.30
N ALA A 201 -3.08 19.75 -6.75
CA ALA A 201 -2.82 19.37 -8.13
C ALA A 201 -3.19 17.91 -8.35
N ILE A 202 -3.69 17.61 -9.54
CA ILE A 202 -3.98 16.24 -9.99
C ILE A 202 -2.91 15.84 -10.98
N THR A 203 -2.34 14.65 -10.81
CA THR A 203 -1.38 14.07 -11.74
C THR A 203 -1.98 12.79 -12.32
N GLN A 204 -1.99 12.71 -13.64
CA GLN A 204 -2.41 11.50 -14.34
C GLN A 204 -1.35 10.42 -14.16
N ALA A 205 -1.77 9.18 -13.87
CA ALA A 205 -0.82 8.07 -13.87
C ALA A 205 -0.23 7.88 -15.26
N CYS A 206 1.07 7.65 -15.34
CA CYS A 206 1.72 7.44 -16.64
C CYS A 206 1.12 6.21 -17.32
N PRO A 207 0.63 6.32 -18.55
CA PRO A 207 -0.03 5.16 -19.20
C PRO A 207 0.87 3.95 -19.41
N LYS A 208 2.18 4.14 -19.43
CA LYS A 208 3.15 3.06 -19.60
C LYS A 208 3.45 2.30 -18.31
N VAL A 209 2.96 2.77 -17.16
CA VAL A 209 3.25 2.17 -15.87
C VAL A 209 2.07 1.26 -15.46
N SER A 210 2.40 0.05 -15.05
CA SER A 210 1.41 -0.92 -14.59
C SER A 210 1.27 -0.83 -13.07
N PHE A 211 0.03 -0.90 -12.57
CA PHE A 211 -0.28 -0.96 -11.15
C PHE A 211 -0.62 -2.37 -10.68
N GLN A 212 -0.40 -3.38 -11.53
CA GLN A 212 -0.68 -4.77 -11.15
C GLN A 212 0.23 -5.18 -9.99
N PRO A 213 -0.34 -5.66 -8.87
CA PRO A 213 0.48 -6.06 -7.73
C PRO A 213 1.35 -7.28 -8.07
N ILE A 214 2.64 -7.19 -7.74
CA ILE A 214 3.59 -8.30 -7.89
C ILE A 214 4.14 -8.64 -6.50
N PRO A 215 4.60 -9.90 -6.27
CA PRO A 215 5.13 -10.27 -4.97
C PRO A 215 6.35 -9.44 -4.59
N ILE A 216 6.33 -8.88 -3.37
CA ILE A 216 7.41 -8.10 -2.81
C ILE A 216 7.90 -8.81 -1.55
N HIS A 217 9.21 -8.98 -1.44
CA HIS A 217 9.87 -9.52 -0.26
C HIS A 217 10.52 -8.38 0.50
N TYR A 218 10.33 -8.35 1.82
CA TYR A 218 11.07 -7.43 2.68
C TYR A 218 12.24 -8.15 3.29
N CYS A 219 13.43 -7.54 3.20
CA CYS A 219 14.68 -8.17 3.55
C CYS A 219 15.43 -7.34 4.60
N ALA A 220 16.08 -8.04 5.52
CA ALA A 220 16.90 -7.42 6.55
C ALA A 220 18.29 -7.08 6.01
N PRO A 221 18.83 -5.91 6.37
CA PRO A 221 20.19 -5.59 5.98
C PRO A 221 21.22 -6.40 6.75
N ALA A 222 22.48 -6.31 6.35
CA ALA A 222 23.56 -7.05 6.99
C ALA A 222 23.64 -6.73 8.49
N GLY A 223 23.82 -7.77 9.29
CA GLY A 223 23.87 -7.66 10.75
C GLY A 223 22.50 -7.80 11.42
N PHE A 224 21.42 -7.91 10.64
CA PHE A 224 20.05 -8.12 11.13
C PHE A 224 19.48 -9.39 10.52
N ALA A 225 18.45 -9.92 11.17
CA ALA A 225 17.74 -11.09 10.68
C ALA A 225 16.26 -10.95 11.01
N ILE A 226 15.42 -11.64 10.25
CA ILE A 226 13.98 -11.69 10.48
C ILE A 226 13.67 -13.03 11.14
N LEU A 227 12.92 -13.01 12.24
CA LEU A 227 12.40 -14.21 12.86
C LEU A 227 11.00 -14.48 12.32
N LYS A 228 10.73 -15.73 12.00
CA LYS A 228 9.49 -16.17 11.38
C LYS A 228 8.83 -17.22 12.26
N CYS A 229 7.56 -17.02 12.60
CA CYS A 229 6.77 -18.00 13.34
C CYS A 229 6.14 -18.98 12.37
N ASN A 230 6.42 -20.26 12.56
CA ASN A 230 5.91 -21.34 11.71
C ASN A 230 4.82 -22.18 12.42
N ASP A 231 4.33 -21.75 13.58
CA ASP A 231 3.24 -22.47 14.25
C ASP A 231 1.98 -22.38 13.38
N LYS A 232 1.44 -23.54 13.03
CA LYS A 232 0.33 -23.65 12.07
C LYS A 232 -0.98 -23.03 12.57
N ASN A 233 -1.15 -23.00 13.89
CA ASN A 233 -2.35 -22.44 14.51
C ASN A 233 -2.04 -21.17 15.29
N PHE A 234 -1.02 -20.42 14.89
CA PHE A 234 -0.64 -19.19 15.58
C PHE A 234 -1.73 -18.12 15.44
N ASN A 235 -2.18 -17.58 16.56
CA ASN A 235 -3.27 -16.61 16.60
C ASN A 235 -2.82 -15.15 16.38
N GLY A 236 -1.53 -14.92 16.14
CA GLY A 236 -1.00 -13.60 15.87
C GLY A 236 -0.29 -12.93 17.03
N THR A 237 -0.49 -13.40 18.26
CA THR A 237 0.13 -12.83 19.47
C THR A 237 0.56 -13.92 20.42
N GLY A 238 1.66 -13.69 21.13
CA GLY A 238 2.13 -14.59 22.17
C GLY A 238 3.32 -15.42 21.74
N PRO A 239 3.63 -16.48 22.51
CA PRO A 239 4.81 -17.29 22.24
C PRO A 239 4.62 -18.19 21.02
N CYS A 240 5.66 -18.29 20.22
CA CYS A 240 5.75 -19.20 19.08
C CYS A 240 6.88 -20.19 19.33
N ASN A 241 6.59 -21.48 19.16
CA ASN A 241 7.53 -22.54 19.48
C ASN A 241 8.24 -23.11 18.24
N ASN A 242 7.81 -22.75 17.05
CA ASN A 242 8.42 -23.22 15.80
C ASN A 242 8.93 -22.00 15.07
N VAL A 243 10.16 -21.59 15.39
CA VAL A 243 10.74 -20.33 14.91
C VAL A 243 11.86 -20.64 13.93
N SER A 244 11.92 -19.92 12.85
CA SER A 244 13.05 -19.94 11.94
C SER A 244 13.55 -18.52 11.71
N THR A 245 14.79 -18.41 11.22
CA THR A 245 15.36 -17.13 10.81
C THR A 245 15.47 -17.10 9.30
N VAL A 246 15.08 -15.95 8.73
CA VAL A 246 15.15 -15.72 7.29
C VAL A 246 15.80 -14.37 7.03
N GLN A 247 16.39 -14.21 5.86
CA GLN A 247 16.88 -12.91 5.42
C GLN A 247 15.75 -12.06 4.85
N CYS A 248 14.80 -12.70 4.17
CA CYS A 248 13.66 -12.01 3.54
C CYS A 248 12.36 -12.72 3.87
N THR A 249 11.27 -11.95 3.87
CA THR A 249 9.93 -12.51 3.97
C THR A 249 9.58 -13.27 2.69
N HIS A 250 8.50 -14.05 2.73
CA HIS A 250 7.91 -14.60 1.50
C HIS A 250 7.39 -13.45 0.62
N GLY A 251 7.06 -13.75 -0.62
CA GLY A 251 6.51 -12.74 -1.53
C GLY A 251 5.09 -12.34 -1.13
N ILE A 252 4.89 -11.05 -0.88
CA ILE A 252 3.60 -10.49 -0.50
C ILE A 252 3.13 -9.58 -1.63
N LYS A 253 1.97 -9.90 -2.22
CA LYS A 253 1.36 -9.03 -3.23
C LYS A 253 0.68 -7.86 -2.53
N PRO A 254 1.05 -6.59 -2.84
CA PRO A 254 0.45 -5.43 -2.17
C PRO A 254 -0.93 -5.08 -2.75
N VAL A 255 -1.87 -6.00 -2.59
CA VAL A 255 -3.25 -5.80 -3.07
C VAL A 255 -3.98 -4.86 -2.11
N VAL A 256 -4.60 -3.82 -2.67
CA VAL A 256 -5.41 -2.86 -1.92
C VAL A 256 -6.88 -3.22 -2.09
N SER A 257 -7.54 -3.52 -1.00
CA SER A 257 -8.96 -3.91 -1.02
C SER A 257 -9.63 -3.50 0.28
N THR A 258 -10.95 -3.59 0.32
CA THR A 258 -11.74 -3.41 1.55
C THR A 258 -12.63 -4.63 1.75
N GLN A 259 -12.81 -5.03 3.00
CA GLN A 259 -13.69 -6.10 3.46
C GLN A 259 -13.19 -7.51 3.12
N LEU A 260 -12.69 -7.73 1.91
CA LEU A 260 -12.18 -9.03 1.46
C LEU A 260 -10.68 -8.89 1.18
N LEU A 261 -9.90 -9.84 1.68
CA LEU A 261 -8.47 -9.91 1.40
C LEU A 261 -8.26 -10.85 0.21
N LEU A 262 -7.57 -10.36 -0.82
CA LEU A 262 -7.40 -11.06 -2.09
C LEU A 262 -5.94 -11.45 -2.29
N ASN A 263 -5.73 -12.62 -2.88
CA ASN A 263 -4.41 -13.11 -3.29
C ASN A 263 -3.40 -13.21 -2.14
N GLY A 264 -3.89 -13.37 -0.92
CA GLY A 264 -3.06 -13.54 0.26
C GLY A 264 -2.73 -14.99 0.54
N SER A 265 -2.05 -15.22 1.67
CA SER A 265 -1.69 -16.57 2.10
C SER A 265 -2.87 -17.27 2.77
N LEU A 266 -2.86 -18.60 2.73
CA LEU A 266 -3.89 -19.44 3.31
C LEU A 266 -3.39 -20.09 4.60
N ALA A 267 -4.30 -20.37 5.52
CA ALA A 267 -4.01 -21.15 6.71
C ALA A 267 -3.86 -22.63 6.34
N GLU A 268 -3.04 -23.38 7.08
CA GLU A 268 -2.75 -24.78 6.74
C GLU A 268 -3.80 -25.74 7.29
N ASN A 269 -4.14 -25.63 8.56
CA ASN A 269 -4.97 -26.64 9.26
C ASN A 269 -6.42 -26.24 9.37
N GLU A 270 -6.68 -25.06 9.91
CA GLU A 270 -8.05 -24.58 10.13
C GLU A 270 -8.08 -23.06 9.93
N ILE A 271 -9.25 -22.54 9.69
CA ILE A 271 -9.45 -21.10 9.53
C ILE A 271 -8.96 -20.40 10.79
N GLN A 272 -8.12 -19.39 10.62
CA GLN A 272 -7.58 -18.59 11.72
C GLN A 272 -8.38 -17.31 11.90
N ILE A 273 -8.68 -17.02 13.16
CA ILE A 273 -9.36 -15.77 13.56
C ILE A 273 -8.32 -14.98 14.37
N ARG A 274 -7.98 -13.78 13.91
CA ARG A 274 -6.98 -12.96 14.58
C ARG A 274 -7.54 -11.59 14.91
N SER A 275 -7.33 -11.15 16.14
CA SER A 275 -7.68 -9.81 16.60
C SER A 275 -6.71 -9.37 17.68
N GLU A 276 -6.46 -8.08 17.76
CA GLU A 276 -5.66 -7.52 18.86
C GLU A 276 -6.33 -7.76 20.22
N ASP A 277 -7.65 -7.67 20.25
CA ASP A 277 -8.47 -7.96 21.43
C ASP A 277 -9.85 -8.43 20.96
N ILE A 278 -10.07 -9.72 21.00
CA ILE A 278 -11.31 -10.36 20.51
C ILE A 278 -12.55 -9.92 21.31
N SER A 279 -12.35 -9.49 22.55
CA SER A 279 -13.45 -9.03 23.40
C SER A 279 -13.88 -7.59 23.08
N ASN A 280 -13.03 -6.82 22.43
CA ASN A 280 -13.29 -5.43 22.09
C ASN A 280 -13.88 -5.33 20.68
N ASN A 281 -15.15 -4.96 20.58
CA ASN A 281 -15.87 -4.86 19.31
C ASN A 281 -15.30 -3.78 18.36
N ALA A 282 -14.47 -2.87 18.86
CA ALA A 282 -13.83 -1.85 18.05
C ALA A 282 -12.58 -2.34 17.32
N LYS A 283 -12.05 -3.51 17.71
CA LYS A 283 -10.83 -4.05 17.09
C LYS A 283 -11.17 -4.92 15.89
N THR A 284 -10.38 -4.77 14.84
CA THR A 284 -10.54 -5.51 13.59
C THR A 284 -10.29 -7.00 13.82
N ILE A 285 -11.14 -7.82 13.23
CA ILE A 285 -10.95 -9.27 13.16
C ILE A 285 -10.49 -9.61 11.74
N ILE A 286 -9.36 -10.28 11.64
CA ILE A 286 -8.86 -10.81 10.37
C ILE A 286 -9.15 -12.31 10.35
N VAL A 287 -9.82 -12.75 9.28
CA VAL A 287 -10.14 -14.16 9.06
C VAL A 287 -9.28 -14.67 7.91
N GLN A 288 -8.48 -15.70 8.18
CA GLN A 288 -7.63 -16.32 7.17
C GLN A 288 -8.20 -17.70 6.82
N PHE A 289 -8.55 -17.87 5.54
CA PHE A 289 -9.15 -19.12 5.06
C PHE A 289 -8.09 -20.20 4.83
N THR A 290 -8.55 -21.46 4.85
CA THR A 290 -7.72 -22.61 4.45
C THR A 290 -7.83 -22.89 2.94
N THR A 291 -8.99 -22.58 2.35
CA THR A 291 -9.26 -22.82 0.94
C THR A 291 -9.70 -21.51 0.30
N PRO A 292 -9.11 -21.12 -0.85
CA PRO A 292 -9.49 -19.85 -1.47
C PRO A 292 -10.89 -19.94 -2.08
N VAL A 293 -11.58 -18.85 -2.04
CA VAL A 293 -12.87 -18.72 -2.71
C VAL A 293 -12.68 -17.80 -3.91
N UNK A 294 -12.69 -18.15 -4.98
CA UNK A 294 -12.52 -17.45 -6.12
C UNK A 294 -13.59 -16.49 -6.26
N ILE A 295 -13.24 -15.41 -6.71
CA ILE A 295 -14.12 -14.33 -7.08
C ILE A 295 -13.72 -13.77 -8.45
N ASN A 296 -14.67 -13.71 -9.38
CA ASN A 296 -14.45 -13.18 -10.73
C ASN A 296 -15.32 -11.96 -10.92
N CYS A 297 -14.70 -10.80 -11.13
CA CYS A 297 -15.42 -9.55 -11.32
C CYS A 297 -15.35 -9.14 -12.79
N THR A 298 -16.48 -8.68 -13.31
CA THR A 298 -16.64 -8.34 -14.73
C THR A 298 -17.26 -6.98 -14.87
N ARG A 299 -16.69 -6.18 -15.76
CA ARG A 299 -17.27 -4.92 -16.23
C ARG A 299 -17.71 -5.18 -17.67
N PRO A 300 -19.01 -5.48 -17.89
CA PRO A 300 -19.46 -5.93 -19.22
C PRO A 300 -19.66 -4.82 -20.23
N TYR A 301 -19.48 -3.54 -19.83
CA TYR A 301 -19.59 -2.43 -20.77
C TYR A 301 -18.21 -2.02 -21.27
N ASN A 302 -18.16 -1.44 -22.49
CA ASN A 302 -16.94 -0.92 -23.08
C ASN A 302 -16.68 0.48 -22.55
N ASN A 303 -15.44 0.63 -22.05
CA ASN A 303 -15.00 1.92 -21.53
C ASN A 303 -13.86 2.43 -22.40
N UNK A 304 -14.11 3.35 -23.16
CA UNK A 304 -13.25 3.84 -24.11
C UNK A 304 -12.50 4.98 -23.59
N ARG A 305 -11.32 4.98 -23.97
CA ARG A 305 -10.40 6.06 -23.62
C ARG A 305 -9.99 6.85 -24.86
N LYS A 306 -9.96 8.20 -24.76
CA LYS A 306 -9.48 9.09 -25.80
C LYS A 306 -8.43 10.03 -25.24
N SER A 307 -7.56 10.49 -26.16
CA SER A 307 -6.50 11.41 -25.74
C SER A 307 -6.69 12.80 -26.28
N UNK A 308 -6.30 13.72 -25.49
CA UNK A 308 -6.29 15.06 -25.86
C UNK A 308 -4.97 15.61 -25.51
N ARG A 309 -4.39 16.37 -26.43
CA ARG A 309 -3.12 17.04 -26.13
C ARG A 309 -3.35 18.30 -25.31
N ILE A 310 -2.58 18.44 -24.22
CA ILE A 310 -2.75 19.58 -23.31
C ILE A 310 -1.49 20.44 -23.22
N GLY A 311 -0.45 20.07 -23.96
CA GLY A 311 0.81 20.80 -24.01
C GLY A 311 1.81 20.05 -24.87
N PRO A 312 3.01 20.61 -25.10
CA PRO A 312 4.04 19.93 -25.88
C PRO A 312 4.45 18.61 -25.22
N GLY A 313 4.24 17.51 -25.93
CA GLY A 313 4.54 16.18 -25.45
C GLY A 313 3.67 15.68 -24.32
N GLN A 314 2.55 16.37 -24.03
CA GLN A 314 1.68 16.00 -22.90
C GLN A 314 0.28 15.66 -23.42
N ALA A 315 -0.18 14.47 -23.08
CA ALA A 315 -1.51 14.00 -23.45
C ALA A 315 -2.33 13.68 -22.20
N PHE A 316 -3.59 14.12 -22.21
CA PHE A 316 -4.56 13.76 -21.20
C PHE A 316 -5.45 12.65 -21.75
N TYR A 317 -5.59 11.57 -21.00
CA TYR A 317 -6.41 10.42 -21.38
C TYR A 317 -7.74 10.48 -20.62
N ALA A 318 -8.79 10.80 -21.35
CA ALA A 318 -10.12 10.97 -20.78
C ALA A 318 -11.02 9.81 -21.15
N THR A 319 -12.08 9.61 -20.37
CA THR A 319 -13.16 8.70 -20.74
C THR A 319 -13.93 9.34 -21.93
N GLY A 320 -13.97 8.64 -23.08
CA GLY A 320 -14.67 9.13 -24.26
C GLY A 320 -16.09 8.62 -24.35
N ASP A 321 -16.28 7.36 -24.08
CA ASP A 321 -17.60 6.73 -24.21
C ASP A 321 -17.78 5.58 -23.20
N UNK A 322 -18.73 5.27 -22.79
CA UNK A 322 -19.07 4.30 -22.11
C UNK A 322 -20.06 3.66 -22.79
N ILE A 323 -19.93 2.65 -23.50
CA ILE A 323 -20.87 1.88 -24.31
C ILE A 323 -21.38 0.69 -23.53
N GLY A 324 -22.65 0.65 -23.28
CA GLY A 324 -23.31 -0.41 -22.53
C GLY A 324 -23.86 0.10 -21.20
N ASP A 325 -24.37 -0.83 -20.39
CA ASP A 325 -24.99 -0.49 -19.11
C ASP A 325 -23.97 -0.52 -17.98
N ILE A 326 -23.60 0.65 -17.47
CA ILE A 326 -22.59 0.79 -16.41
C ILE A 326 -23.01 0.18 -15.08
N ARG A 327 -24.32 -0.10 -14.89
CA ARG A 327 -24.86 -0.70 -13.67
C ARG A 327 -24.59 -2.21 -13.57
N LYS A 328 -24.19 -2.84 -14.65
CA LYS A 328 -24.08 -4.32 -14.72
C LYS A 328 -22.72 -4.86 -14.34
N ALA A 329 -21.81 -4.02 -13.87
CA ALA A 329 -20.58 -4.51 -13.28
C ALA A 329 -20.93 -5.38 -12.08
N HIS A 330 -20.32 -6.55 -12.01
CA HIS A 330 -20.69 -7.55 -11.01
C HIS A 330 -19.53 -8.47 -10.70
N CYS A 331 -19.65 -9.20 -9.60
CA CYS A 331 -18.69 -10.25 -9.25
C CYS A 331 -19.45 -11.57 -9.06
N ASP A 332 -18.85 -12.64 -9.54
CA ASP A 332 -19.37 -13.99 -9.41
C ASP A 332 -18.58 -14.76 -8.38
N VAL A 333 -19.28 -15.40 -7.45
CA VAL A 333 -18.70 -16.24 -6.41
C VAL A 333 -19.47 -17.54 -6.37
N ASN A 334 -18.78 -18.67 -6.20
CA ASN A 334 -19.44 -19.96 -6.05
C ASN A 334 -20.21 -20.02 -4.73
N ARG A 335 -21.52 -20.15 -4.80
CA ARG A 335 -22.41 -20.11 -3.63
C ARG A 335 -22.07 -21.23 -2.63
N THR A 336 -21.83 -22.44 -3.11
CA THR A 336 -21.52 -23.58 -2.26
C THR A 336 -20.21 -23.38 -1.52
N ALA A 337 -19.16 -22.96 -2.25
CA ALA A 337 -17.85 -22.70 -1.66
C ALA A 337 -17.94 -21.61 -0.60
N TRP A 338 -18.67 -20.52 -0.90
CA TRP A 338 -18.84 -19.41 0.03
C TRP A 338 -19.58 -19.85 1.30
N ASN A 339 -20.67 -20.59 1.15
CA ASN A 339 -21.46 -21.08 2.29
C ASN A 339 -20.64 -22.01 3.19
N GLU A 340 -19.88 -22.93 2.58
CA GLU A 340 -19.03 -23.84 3.34
C GLU A 340 -17.93 -23.08 4.12
N THR A 341 -17.33 -22.08 3.49
CA THR A 341 -16.35 -21.22 4.13
C THR A 341 -16.97 -20.49 5.33
N LEU A 342 -18.16 -19.90 5.14
CA LEU A 342 -18.84 -19.19 6.22
C LEU A 342 -19.22 -20.13 7.38
N LYS A 343 -19.60 -21.38 7.11
CA LYS A 343 -19.84 -22.37 8.15
C LYS A 343 -18.58 -22.64 8.97
N GLN A 344 -17.46 -22.76 8.30
CA GLN A 344 -16.17 -22.94 8.97
C GLN A 344 -15.79 -21.72 9.80
N VAL A 345 -16.01 -20.58 9.30
CA VAL A 345 -15.80 -19.32 10.04
C VAL A 345 -16.68 -19.27 11.29
N UNK A 346 -17.67 -19.60 11.17
CA UNK A 346 -18.57 -19.67 12.21
C UNK A 346 -18.19 -20.62 13.26
N UNK A 347 -17.65 -21.54 12.83
CA UNK A 347 -17.14 -22.51 13.66
C UNK A 347 -16.09 -22.06 14.51
N GLN A 348 -15.22 -21.40 13.88
CA GLN A 348 -14.09 -20.84 14.61
C GLN A 348 -14.50 -19.72 15.57
N LEU A 349 -15.42 -18.89 15.17
CA LEU A 349 -15.90 -17.80 16.02
C LEU A 349 -16.56 -18.31 17.31
N ARG A 350 -17.21 -19.45 17.25
CA ARG A 350 -17.80 -20.07 18.46
C ARG A 350 -16.76 -20.43 19.50
N LYS A 351 -15.53 -20.72 19.10
CA LYS A 351 -14.45 -20.98 20.06
C LYS A 351 -14.16 -19.74 20.93
N HIS A 352 -14.39 -18.56 20.40
CA HIS A 352 -14.11 -17.29 21.09
C HIS A 352 -15.34 -16.72 21.80
N TYR A 353 -16.51 -16.87 21.21
CA TYR A 353 -17.73 -16.20 21.70
C TYR A 353 -18.74 -17.16 22.31
N GLY A 354 -18.50 -18.45 22.24
CA GLY A 354 -19.45 -19.46 22.69
C GLY A 354 -20.67 -19.52 21.77
N ASN A 355 -21.81 -19.90 22.32
CA ASN A 355 -23.06 -20.04 21.56
C ASN A 355 -23.92 -18.76 21.56
N LYS A 356 -23.32 -17.61 21.65
CA LYS A 356 -24.05 -16.33 21.60
C LYS A 356 -24.62 -16.04 20.21
#